data_180569db29eedb819eb5fcb0b3230ad0
#
_entry.id   180569db29eedb819eb5fcb0b3230ad0
#
_cell.length_a   1.000
_cell.length_b   1.000
_cell.length_c   1.000
_cell.angle_alpha   90.00
_cell.angle_beta   90.00
_cell.angle_gamma   90.00
#
_symmetry.space_group_name_H-M   'P 1'
#
loop_
_entity.id
_entity.type
_entity.pdbx_description
1 polymer ?
#
loop_
_entity_poly.entity_id
_entity_poly.type
_entity_poly.pdbx_seq_one_letter_code
_entity_poly.pdbx_strand_id
1 'polypeptide(L)'
;MKSTQPRLTRRDFCFTSALAALVPAAMAGKAMAQTQAQAVEARPITGGPKHHFFGYYEKCPWDASGRLHLALEVPFIDRQPRADDAAIVGLIDTAEGNRFQPLDETLAWCWQQGTMLRWMPGAEDRLITYNKREGEDFYSVVRDVRSGQVRRLPRPLYAVSPDGKYALTLNFSRLARTRPGYGYEGGRDPWAADKRPAEDGIFRVDLATGDARLILSLDRAAGLRPKDSMKDAEHWFNHIQINTDGSRFAVLHRWRPPGARSWETRTLTAGPDGSDAFILADDGYWSHYDWLDRERILAHAAAGSIRAYHLFTDRTDRAEAIGAGVLTTDGHCSFPPDRRWVLTDTYPDKERKRTLILWRWPGGPRVDIGRFFAPPALDGPTRCDLHPRWSRDGKKVSIDSAHEGMRQIYVLDVEKIVAG
;
A
#
# COMPACT_ATOMS: atom_id res chain seq x y z
N MET A 1 -10.12 61.79 40.81
CA MET A 1 -11.04 61.60 41.93
C MET A 1 -11.53 60.16 41.89
N LYS A 2 -11.06 59.38 42.80
CA LYS A 2 -11.66 58.35 43.71
C LYS A 2 -12.77 57.51 43.04
N SER A 3 -12.47 56.25 42.64
CA SER A 3 -12.64 55.03 43.43
C SER A 3 -14.03 54.77 44.00
N THR A 4 -14.68 53.68 43.61
CA THR A 4 -15.22 52.69 44.58
C THR A 4 -15.80 51.47 43.82
N GLN A 5 -15.24 50.30 44.14
CA GLN A 5 -15.90 48.99 43.99
C GLN A 5 -16.88 48.76 45.11
N PRO A 6 -17.88 47.89 44.97
CA PRO A 6 -18.48 47.21 46.10
C PRO A 6 -18.15 45.73 46.16
N ARG A 7 -17.97 45.31 47.40
CA ARG A 7 -17.68 43.97 47.91
C ARG A 7 -18.89 43.02 47.83
N LEU A 8 -18.59 41.77 47.51
CA LEU A 8 -19.51 40.62 47.73
C LEU A 8 -19.65 40.27 49.19
N THR A 9 -20.87 40.05 49.68
CA THR A 9 -21.18 39.45 50.98
C THR A 9 -21.79 38.07 50.77
N ARG A 10 -21.29 37.11 51.58
CA ARG A 10 -21.79 35.74 51.75
C ARG A 10 -23.13 35.72 52.48
N ARG A 11 -24.05 34.81 52.02
CA ARG A 11 -25.00 33.93 52.70
C ARG A 11 -26.21 33.72 51.81
N ASP A 12 -26.44 32.47 51.36
CA ASP A 12 -27.39 31.56 51.99
C ASP A 12 -27.30 30.17 51.39
N PHE A 13 -27.07 29.18 52.27
CA PHE A 13 -27.13 27.75 52.00
C PHE A 13 -28.60 27.31 52.10
N CYS A 14 -29.16 26.74 51.04
CA CYS A 14 -30.30 25.85 51.11
C CYS A 14 -29.93 24.47 50.62
N PHE A 15 -29.90 23.51 51.51
CA PHE A 15 -29.79 22.09 51.25
C PHE A 15 -31.08 21.57 50.61
N THR A 16 -31.01 21.05 49.39
CA THR A 16 -32.01 20.13 48.86
C THR A 16 -31.29 18.83 48.51
N SER A 17 -31.57 17.80 49.30
CA SER A 17 -31.08 16.43 49.14
C SER A 17 -31.73 15.84 47.89
N ALA A 18 -30.96 15.65 46.78
CA ALA A 18 -31.36 14.83 45.67
C ALA A 18 -30.72 13.44 45.83
N LEU A 19 -31.53 12.42 46.00
CA LEU A 19 -31.12 11.03 45.90
C LEU A 19 -30.52 10.77 44.50
N ALA A 20 -29.23 10.58 44.45
CA ALA A 20 -28.56 10.07 43.25
C ALA A 20 -28.77 8.54 43.23
N ALA A 21 -29.62 8.07 42.31
CA ALA A 21 -29.68 6.66 41.95
C ALA A 21 -28.33 6.25 41.27
N LEU A 22 -27.56 5.46 41.98
CA LEU A 22 -26.39 4.77 41.41
C LEU A 22 -26.89 3.76 40.37
N VAL A 23 -26.81 4.10 39.10
CA VAL A 23 -26.84 3.14 37.99
C VAL A 23 -25.46 2.47 37.96
N PRO A 24 -25.34 1.15 38.14
CA PRO A 24 -24.07 0.47 37.97
C PRO A 24 -23.67 0.59 36.49
N ALA A 25 -22.58 1.31 36.21
CA ALA A 25 -21.92 1.27 34.92
C ALA A 25 -21.41 -0.18 34.72
N ALA A 26 -22.11 -0.94 33.91
CA ALA A 26 -21.62 -2.21 33.41
C ALA A 26 -20.36 -1.91 32.61
N MET A 27 -19.20 -2.05 33.24
CA MET A 27 -17.93 -2.19 32.54
C MET A 27 -18.04 -3.51 31.76
N ALA A 28 -18.51 -3.44 30.52
CA ALA A 28 -18.25 -4.48 29.53
C ALA A 28 -16.72 -4.49 29.30
N GLY A 29 -16.05 -5.35 30.05
CA GLY A 29 -14.64 -5.66 29.81
C GLY A 29 -14.52 -6.14 28.39
N LYS A 30 -13.99 -5.28 27.48
CA LYS A 30 -13.52 -5.71 26.18
C LYS A 30 -12.44 -6.76 26.47
N ALA A 31 -12.77 -8.04 26.25
CA ALA A 31 -11.80 -9.11 26.29
C ALA A 31 -10.67 -8.68 25.35
N MET A 32 -9.47 -8.49 25.90
CA MET A 32 -8.28 -8.21 25.07
C MET A 32 -8.13 -9.39 24.13
N ALA A 33 -8.17 -9.15 22.83
CA ALA A 33 -7.98 -10.19 21.83
C ALA A 33 -6.64 -10.89 22.11
N GLN A 34 -6.70 -12.19 22.36
CA GLN A 34 -5.51 -12.98 22.67
C GLN A 34 -4.61 -13.05 21.44
N THR A 35 -3.33 -12.69 21.63
CA THR A 35 -2.31 -12.98 20.63
C THR A 35 -1.91 -14.44 20.74
N GLN A 36 -2.05 -15.22 19.68
CA GLN A 36 -1.60 -16.59 19.59
C GLN A 36 -0.39 -16.68 18.66
N ALA A 37 0.66 -17.39 19.07
CA ALA A 37 1.76 -17.73 18.19
C ALA A 37 1.47 -19.11 17.56
N GLN A 38 1.24 -19.14 16.27
CA GLN A 38 1.03 -20.36 15.50
C GLN A 38 1.90 -20.31 14.25
N ALA A 39 3.16 -20.70 14.39
CA ALA A 39 4.08 -20.72 13.27
C ALA A 39 3.56 -21.62 12.14
N VAL A 40 3.45 -21.05 10.96
CA VAL A 40 3.12 -21.75 9.71
C VAL A 40 4.41 -21.91 8.92
N GLU A 41 4.63 -23.10 8.36
CA GLU A 41 5.78 -23.36 7.50
C GLU A 41 5.76 -22.41 6.29
N ALA A 42 6.83 -21.63 6.12
CA ALA A 42 7.04 -20.82 4.94
C ALA A 42 7.87 -21.63 3.92
N ARG A 43 7.24 -22.08 2.85
CA ARG A 43 7.87 -22.88 1.81
C ARG A 43 8.38 -22.00 0.68
N PRO A 44 9.68 -22.06 0.32
CA PRO A 44 10.17 -21.33 -0.83
C PRO A 44 9.55 -21.89 -2.13
N ILE A 45 9.10 -20.99 -2.98
CA ILE A 45 8.64 -21.32 -4.34
C ILE A 45 9.61 -20.80 -5.41
N THR A 46 10.73 -20.21 -4.97
CA THR A 46 11.87 -19.84 -5.82
C THR A 46 13.16 -20.20 -5.13
N GLY A 47 14.26 -20.28 -5.89
CA GLY A 47 15.58 -20.64 -5.37
C GLY A 47 16.72 -19.97 -6.12
N GLY A 48 17.93 -20.08 -5.54
CA GLY A 48 19.14 -19.52 -6.14
C GLY A 48 19.55 -20.14 -7.48
N PRO A 49 20.60 -19.59 -8.13
CA PRO A 49 21.51 -18.54 -7.60
C PRO A 49 21.01 -17.10 -7.75
N LYS A 50 19.90 -16.85 -8.45
CA LYS A 50 19.34 -15.52 -8.63
C LYS A 50 18.33 -15.18 -7.54
N HIS A 51 17.96 -13.91 -7.46
CA HIS A 51 16.99 -13.39 -6.51
C HIS A 51 15.63 -13.25 -7.16
N HIS A 52 14.57 -13.56 -6.40
CA HIS A 52 13.20 -13.46 -6.90
C HIS A 52 12.34 -12.66 -5.93
N PHE A 53 11.42 -11.88 -6.48
CA PHE A 53 10.44 -11.12 -5.71
C PHE A 53 9.23 -10.81 -6.61
N PHE A 54 8.14 -10.39 -6.01
CA PHE A 54 6.97 -9.96 -6.78
C PHE A 54 6.82 -8.44 -6.79
N GLY A 55 6.88 -7.82 -5.62
CA GLY A 55 6.66 -6.40 -5.46
C GLY A 55 5.70 -6.08 -4.32
N TYR A 56 4.72 -5.20 -4.56
CA TYR A 56 3.92 -4.63 -3.48
C TYR A 56 2.76 -5.52 -3.03
N TYR A 57 2.27 -5.29 -1.82
CA TYR A 57 1.32 -6.16 -1.11
C TYR A 57 -0.14 -6.09 -1.61
N GLU A 58 -0.54 -5.01 -2.29
CA GLU A 58 -1.93 -4.79 -2.71
C GLU A 58 -2.32 -5.54 -4.00
N LYS A 59 -1.37 -6.24 -4.62
CA LYS A 59 -1.61 -7.00 -5.84
C LYS A 59 -1.59 -8.50 -5.56
N CYS A 60 -2.55 -9.23 -6.13
CA CYS A 60 -2.53 -10.69 -6.08
C CYS A 60 -1.60 -11.25 -7.17
N PRO A 61 -0.54 -11.99 -6.81
CA PRO A 61 0.37 -12.59 -7.80
C PRO A 61 -0.16 -13.89 -8.42
N TRP A 62 -1.21 -14.47 -7.88
CA TRP A 62 -1.75 -15.75 -8.30
C TRP A 62 -2.70 -15.61 -9.49
N ASP A 63 -2.63 -16.57 -10.42
CA ASP A 63 -3.61 -16.76 -11.48
C ASP A 63 -4.99 -17.17 -10.92
N ALA A 64 -5.99 -17.28 -11.81
CA ALA A 64 -7.35 -17.69 -11.42
C ALA A 64 -7.40 -19.08 -10.79
N SER A 65 -6.51 -19.99 -11.17
CA SER A 65 -6.46 -21.36 -10.66
C SER A 65 -5.73 -21.50 -9.32
N GLY A 66 -4.97 -20.46 -8.90
CA GLY A 66 -4.07 -20.52 -7.74
C GLY A 66 -2.83 -21.41 -7.93
N ARG A 67 -2.51 -21.78 -9.19
CA ARG A 67 -1.35 -22.59 -9.58
C ARG A 67 -0.16 -21.73 -9.99
N LEU A 68 -0.38 -20.73 -10.85
CA LEU A 68 0.70 -19.90 -11.38
C LEU A 68 0.89 -18.66 -10.50
N HIS A 69 2.14 -18.41 -10.12
CA HIS A 69 2.53 -17.23 -9.35
C HIS A 69 3.45 -16.33 -10.19
N LEU A 70 3.15 -15.05 -10.28
CA LEU A 70 3.98 -14.06 -10.97
C LEU A 70 5.23 -13.72 -10.15
N ALA A 71 6.35 -13.50 -10.82
CA ALA A 71 7.60 -13.12 -10.16
C ALA A 71 8.49 -12.27 -11.08
N LEU A 72 9.42 -11.57 -10.44
CA LEU A 72 10.59 -10.93 -11.06
C LEU A 72 11.84 -11.67 -10.62
N GLU A 73 12.81 -11.82 -11.54
CA GLU A 73 14.13 -12.38 -11.28
C GLU A 73 15.20 -11.34 -11.57
N VAL A 74 16.18 -11.19 -10.67
CA VAL A 74 17.31 -10.27 -10.82
C VAL A 74 18.62 -10.90 -10.29
N PRO A 75 19.80 -10.48 -10.80
CA PRO A 75 21.08 -11.09 -10.40
C PRO A 75 21.73 -10.47 -9.14
N PHE A 76 21.15 -9.43 -8.53
CA PHE A 76 21.70 -8.72 -7.37
C PHE A 76 20.59 -8.30 -6.39
N ILE A 77 20.95 -7.92 -5.14
CA ILE A 77 20.00 -7.41 -4.13
C ILE A 77 20.55 -6.25 -3.28
N ASP A 78 21.80 -5.92 -3.40
CA ASP A 78 22.58 -5.07 -2.46
C ASP A 78 22.63 -3.59 -2.83
N ARG A 79 22.02 -3.21 -3.95
CA ARG A 79 21.99 -1.85 -4.45
C ARG A 79 20.68 -1.49 -5.13
N GLN A 80 20.45 -0.19 -5.34
CA GLN A 80 19.39 0.26 -6.22
C GLN A 80 19.66 -0.15 -7.68
N PRO A 81 18.60 -0.47 -8.46
CA PRO A 81 18.74 -0.68 -9.90
C PRO A 81 19.26 0.59 -10.55
N ARG A 82 20.10 0.42 -11.56
CA ARG A 82 20.52 1.46 -12.49
C ARG A 82 19.62 1.46 -13.72
N ALA A 83 19.76 2.47 -14.55
CA ALA A 83 18.95 2.58 -15.77
C ALA A 83 19.07 1.38 -16.72
N ASP A 84 20.22 0.71 -16.74
CA ASP A 84 20.51 -0.45 -17.60
C ASP A 84 20.33 -1.82 -16.92
N ASP A 85 19.93 -1.86 -15.66
CA ASP A 85 19.67 -3.13 -14.96
C ASP A 85 18.28 -3.68 -15.31
N ALA A 86 18.26 -4.80 -16.01
CA ALA A 86 17.02 -5.49 -16.34
C ALA A 86 16.54 -6.43 -15.22
N ALA A 87 15.23 -6.52 -15.05
CA ALA A 87 14.57 -7.59 -14.34
C ALA A 87 13.84 -8.51 -15.33
N ILE A 88 13.87 -9.81 -15.08
CA ILE A 88 13.13 -10.79 -15.87
C ILE A 88 11.74 -10.97 -15.27
N VAL A 89 10.71 -10.73 -16.07
CA VAL A 89 9.31 -11.04 -15.74
C VAL A 89 9.05 -12.51 -16.01
N GLY A 90 8.46 -13.22 -15.07
CA GLY A 90 8.20 -14.64 -15.26
C GLY A 90 7.06 -15.20 -14.42
N LEU A 91 6.84 -16.47 -14.61
CA LEU A 91 5.86 -17.31 -13.92
C LEU A 91 6.55 -18.40 -13.13
N ILE A 92 5.95 -18.79 -12.02
CA ILE A 92 6.31 -19.96 -11.21
C ILE A 92 5.11 -20.89 -11.23
N ASP A 93 5.30 -22.11 -11.73
CA ASP A 93 4.29 -23.15 -11.68
C ASP A 93 4.44 -23.94 -10.38
N THR A 94 3.57 -23.67 -9.42
CA THR A 94 3.64 -24.29 -8.09
C THR A 94 3.21 -25.78 -8.08
N ALA A 95 2.61 -26.27 -9.14
CA ALA A 95 2.26 -27.70 -9.30
C ALA A 95 3.35 -28.50 -10.02
N GLU A 96 4.31 -27.83 -10.68
CA GLU A 96 5.40 -28.47 -11.45
C GLU A 96 6.79 -28.11 -10.90
N GLY A 97 6.99 -28.35 -9.59
CA GLY A 97 8.30 -28.23 -8.96
C GLY A 97 8.80 -26.80 -8.80
N ASN A 98 7.92 -25.80 -8.82
CA ASN A 98 8.25 -24.38 -8.60
C ASN A 98 9.27 -23.81 -9.60
N ARG A 99 9.27 -24.30 -10.84
CA ARG A 99 10.21 -23.84 -11.86
C ARG A 99 9.84 -22.44 -12.32
N PHE A 100 10.80 -21.50 -12.24
CA PHE A 100 10.67 -20.17 -12.82
C PHE A 100 10.72 -20.25 -14.36
N GLN A 101 9.72 -19.68 -15.01
CA GLN A 101 9.60 -19.61 -16.47
C GLN A 101 9.70 -18.14 -16.91
N PRO A 102 10.82 -17.72 -17.53
CA PRO A 102 10.98 -16.35 -18.03
C PRO A 102 10.00 -16.08 -19.17
N LEU A 103 9.39 -14.90 -19.16
CA LEU A 103 8.45 -14.46 -20.19
C LEU A 103 8.98 -13.26 -20.99
N ASP A 104 9.59 -12.30 -20.29
CA ASP A 104 10.08 -11.04 -20.88
C ASP A 104 11.08 -10.39 -19.93
N GLU A 105 11.72 -9.31 -20.38
CA GLU A 105 12.57 -8.47 -19.54
C GLU A 105 12.05 -7.04 -19.48
N THR A 106 12.40 -6.30 -18.42
CA THR A 106 12.03 -4.90 -18.24
C THR A 106 13.14 -4.10 -17.57
N LEU A 107 13.32 -2.86 -18.04
CA LEU A 107 14.14 -1.83 -17.39
C LEU A 107 13.30 -0.90 -16.47
N ALA A 108 11.99 -1.09 -16.42
CA ALA A 108 11.06 -0.30 -15.61
C ALA A 108 10.66 -1.08 -14.35
N TRP A 109 11.52 -1.09 -13.35
CA TRP A 109 11.27 -1.78 -12.09
C TRP A 109 11.95 -1.10 -10.89
N CYS A 110 11.48 -1.42 -9.70
CA CYS A 110 12.07 -1.00 -8.45
C CYS A 110 11.89 -2.06 -7.37
N TRP A 111 12.66 -1.95 -6.27
CA TRP A 111 12.64 -2.97 -5.21
C TRP A 111 11.32 -3.12 -4.48
N GLN A 112 10.60 -2.01 -4.26
CA GLN A 112 9.41 -2.02 -3.42
C GLN A 112 8.15 -2.45 -4.19
N GLN A 113 8.03 -2.03 -5.45
CA GLN A 113 6.79 -2.22 -6.21
C GLN A 113 6.95 -3.08 -7.47
N GLY A 114 8.16 -3.62 -7.69
CA GLY A 114 8.46 -4.37 -8.91
C GLY A 114 8.27 -3.50 -10.16
N THR A 115 7.66 -4.08 -11.18
CA THR A 115 7.28 -3.42 -12.43
C THR A 115 5.76 -3.22 -12.56
N MET A 116 5.05 -3.10 -11.43
CA MET A 116 3.58 -3.12 -11.34
C MET A 116 2.96 -4.37 -11.99
N LEU A 117 3.72 -5.47 -11.98
CA LEU A 117 3.31 -6.76 -12.52
C LEU A 117 2.01 -7.25 -11.87
N ARG A 118 1.05 -7.70 -12.68
CA ARG A 118 -0.22 -8.26 -12.21
C ARG A 118 -0.95 -9.05 -13.27
N TRP A 119 -1.83 -9.92 -12.85
CA TRP A 119 -2.87 -10.49 -13.70
C TRP A 119 -3.93 -9.44 -14.04
N MET A 120 -4.43 -9.48 -15.27
CA MET A 120 -5.49 -8.57 -15.70
C MET A 120 -6.86 -9.03 -15.16
N PRO A 121 -7.63 -8.13 -14.50
CA PRO A 121 -8.96 -8.46 -14.02
C PRO A 121 -9.87 -8.99 -15.15
N GLY A 122 -10.56 -10.11 -14.87
CA GLY A 122 -11.42 -10.80 -15.84
C GLY A 122 -10.68 -11.69 -16.84
N ALA A 123 -9.34 -11.76 -16.78
CA ALA A 123 -8.51 -12.64 -17.62
C ALA A 123 -7.30 -13.16 -16.86
N GLU A 124 -7.47 -13.43 -15.57
CA GLU A 124 -6.41 -13.83 -14.65
C GLU A 124 -5.83 -15.24 -14.91
N ASP A 125 -6.39 -15.95 -15.85
CA ASP A 125 -5.88 -17.23 -16.34
C ASP A 125 -4.94 -17.09 -17.55
N ARG A 126 -4.82 -15.86 -18.11
CA ARG A 126 -4.17 -15.66 -19.41
C ARG A 126 -3.41 -14.36 -19.56
N LEU A 127 -3.97 -13.23 -19.15
CA LEU A 127 -3.39 -11.92 -19.42
C LEU A 127 -2.68 -11.35 -18.19
N ILE A 128 -1.46 -10.88 -18.42
CA ILE A 128 -0.68 -10.10 -17.44
C ILE A 128 -0.37 -8.72 -17.98
N THR A 129 -0.16 -7.77 -17.08
CA THR A 129 0.39 -6.45 -17.44
C THR A 129 1.59 -6.11 -16.57
N TYR A 130 2.54 -5.39 -17.13
CA TYR A 130 3.74 -4.88 -16.47
C TYR A 130 4.28 -3.68 -17.23
N ASN A 131 5.11 -2.87 -16.56
CA ASN A 131 5.72 -1.68 -17.16
C ASN A 131 7.06 -2.01 -17.82
N LYS A 132 7.35 -1.27 -18.87
CA LYS A 132 8.61 -1.34 -19.63
C LYS A 132 9.16 0.06 -19.86
N ARG A 133 10.41 0.14 -20.30
CA ARG A 133 11.06 1.37 -20.73
C ARG A 133 11.70 1.19 -22.11
N GLU A 134 11.56 2.22 -22.95
CA GLU A 134 12.24 2.34 -24.22
C GLU A 134 12.83 3.76 -24.31
N GLY A 135 14.16 3.83 -24.46
CA GLY A 135 14.85 5.12 -24.32
C GLY A 135 14.61 5.71 -22.91
N GLU A 136 14.04 6.90 -22.87
CA GLU A 136 13.65 7.61 -21.64
C GLU A 136 12.14 7.54 -21.32
N ASP A 137 11.36 6.81 -22.12
CA ASP A 137 9.91 6.75 -22.00
C ASP A 137 9.44 5.44 -21.34
N PHE A 138 8.62 5.56 -20.31
CA PHE A 138 7.95 4.42 -19.69
C PHE A 138 6.61 4.17 -20.37
N TYR A 139 6.31 2.90 -20.57
CA TYR A 139 5.08 2.39 -21.14
C TYR A 139 4.70 1.09 -20.46
N SER A 140 3.54 0.53 -20.74
CA SER A 140 3.16 -0.78 -20.25
C SER A 140 2.79 -1.72 -21.40
N VAL A 141 2.77 -3.00 -21.10
CA VAL A 141 2.32 -4.04 -22.01
C VAL A 141 1.24 -4.89 -21.35
N VAL A 142 0.33 -5.39 -22.17
CA VAL A 142 -0.57 -6.49 -21.83
C VAL A 142 -0.09 -7.68 -22.62
N ARG A 143 0.30 -8.75 -21.92
CA ARG A 143 0.86 -9.98 -22.49
C ARG A 143 -0.05 -11.16 -22.23
N ASP A 144 -0.32 -11.91 -23.27
CA ASP A 144 -0.94 -13.24 -23.18
C ASP A 144 0.18 -14.27 -22.86
N VAL A 145 0.10 -14.88 -21.69
CA VAL A 145 1.14 -15.84 -21.22
C VAL A 145 1.11 -17.16 -21.97
N ARG A 146 0.00 -17.48 -22.67
CA ARG A 146 -0.15 -18.73 -23.43
C ARG A 146 0.35 -18.59 -24.87
N SER A 147 -0.06 -17.53 -25.55
CA SER A 147 0.34 -17.29 -26.95
C SER A 147 1.60 -16.46 -27.11
N GLY A 148 2.02 -15.75 -26.06
CA GLY A 148 3.12 -14.81 -26.10
C GLY A 148 2.79 -13.47 -26.79
N GLN A 149 1.55 -13.27 -27.27
CA GLN A 149 1.15 -12.01 -27.88
C GLN A 149 1.23 -10.85 -26.88
N VAL A 150 1.71 -9.70 -27.39
CA VAL A 150 1.93 -8.49 -26.59
C VAL A 150 1.21 -7.32 -27.24
N ARG A 151 0.44 -6.56 -26.43
CA ARG A 151 -0.12 -5.27 -26.80
C ARG A 151 0.50 -4.17 -25.96
N ARG A 152 1.06 -3.15 -26.59
CA ARG A 152 1.62 -1.97 -25.94
C ARG A 152 0.53 -0.97 -25.59
N LEU A 153 0.65 -0.35 -24.39
CA LEU A 153 -0.10 0.82 -23.96
C LEU A 153 0.87 1.99 -23.80
N PRO A 154 0.48 3.22 -24.18
CA PRO A 154 1.43 4.34 -24.31
C PRO A 154 1.94 4.91 -22.99
N ARG A 155 1.37 4.49 -21.85
CA ARG A 155 1.82 4.92 -20.51
C ARG A 155 2.08 3.73 -19.61
N PRO A 156 2.98 3.87 -18.61
CA PRO A 156 3.11 2.89 -17.54
C PRO A 156 1.81 2.85 -16.73
N LEU A 157 1.47 1.73 -16.14
CA LEU A 157 0.29 1.58 -15.28
C LEU A 157 0.72 1.50 -13.81
N TYR A 158 -0.13 1.99 -12.91
CA TYR A 158 0.06 1.86 -11.46
C TYR A 158 -1.04 0.98 -10.84
N ALA A 159 -2.28 1.37 -10.94
CA ALA A 159 -3.44 0.63 -10.45
C ALA A 159 -4.41 0.36 -11.59
N VAL A 160 -4.98 -0.85 -11.64
CA VAL A 160 -5.97 -1.26 -12.66
C VAL A 160 -7.32 -1.42 -11.97
N SER A 161 -8.39 -0.91 -12.59
CA SER A 161 -9.76 -1.03 -12.06
C SER A 161 -10.19 -2.49 -11.95
N PRO A 162 -11.04 -2.84 -10.97
CA PRO A 162 -11.52 -4.22 -10.78
C PRO A 162 -12.24 -4.81 -11.98
N ASP A 163 -12.86 -3.98 -12.83
CA ASP A 163 -13.53 -4.38 -14.06
C ASP A 163 -12.60 -4.46 -15.29
N GLY A 164 -11.31 -4.15 -15.13
CA GLY A 164 -10.32 -4.19 -16.21
C GLY A 164 -10.50 -3.15 -17.31
N LYS A 165 -11.32 -2.12 -17.12
CA LYS A 165 -11.60 -1.13 -18.18
C LYS A 165 -10.64 0.05 -18.20
N TYR A 166 -10.12 0.45 -17.04
CA TYR A 166 -9.20 1.56 -16.94
C TYR A 166 -8.08 1.28 -15.95
N ALA A 167 -7.04 2.07 -16.06
CA ALA A 167 -5.98 2.13 -15.06
C ALA A 167 -5.69 3.57 -14.67
N LEU A 168 -5.07 3.73 -13.52
CA LEU A 168 -4.50 4.99 -13.07
C LEU A 168 -2.99 4.88 -13.09
N THR A 169 -2.33 6.00 -13.37
CA THR A 169 -0.87 6.08 -13.38
C THR A 169 -0.38 7.44 -12.89
N LEU A 170 0.91 7.50 -12.61
CA LEU A 170 1.64 8.69 -12.16
C LEU A 170 2.99 8.78 -12.89
N ASN A 171 3.74 9.83 -12.61
CA ASN A 171 5.09 10.04 -13.15
C ASN A 171 6.12 9.22 -12.36
N PHE A 172 6.54 8.07 -12.90
CA PHE A 172 7.52 7.19 -12.28
C PHE A 172 8.93 7.79 -12.23
N SER A 173 9.29 8.68 -13.16
CA SER A 173 10.58 9.38 -13.13
C SER A 173 10.63 10.39 -11.98
N ARG A 174 9.54 11.16 -11.77
CA ARG A 174 9.41 12.03 -10.58
C ARG A 174 9.45 11.22 -9.29
N LEU A 175 8.75 10.08 -9.28
CA LEU A 175 8.72 9.20 -8.11
C LEU A 175 10.11 8.61 -7.80
N ALA A 176 10.91 8.23 -8.80
CA ALA A 176 12.27 7.75 -8.59
C ALA A 176 13.14 8.79 -7.88
N ARG A 177 13.05 10.05 -8.31
CA ARG A 177 13.80 11.17 -7.72
C ARG A 177 13.31 11.58 -6.32
N THR A 178 12.00 11.60 -6.09
CA THR A 178 11.41 12.07 -4.83
C THR A 178 11.31 10.97 -3.76
N ARG A 179 11.20 9.71 -4.18
CA ARG A 179 11.04 8.53 -3.33
C ARG A 179 11.83 7.33 -3.87
N PRO A 180 13.17 7.31 -3.73
CA PRO A 180 14.00 6.19 -4.19
C PRO A 180 13.46 4.83 -3.73
N GLY A 181 13.50 3.83 -4.61
CA GLY A 181 12.96 2.48 -4.40
C GLY A 181 11.50 2.30 -4.83
N TYR A 182 10.79 3.36 -5.24
CA TYR A 182 9.38 3.30 -5.66
C TYR A 182 9.13 3.72 -7.10
N GLY A 183 9.99 4.53 -7.70
CA GLY A 183 9.96 4.88 -9.11
C GLY A 183 10.96 4.08 -9.92
N TYR A 184 11.10 4.42 -11.19
CA TYR A 184 11.97 3.72 -12.14
C TYR A 184 13.10 4.63 -12.63
N GLU A 185 14.30 4.06 -12.71
CA GLU A 185 15.49 4.78 -13.19
C GLU A 185 15.54 4.86 -14.73
N GLY A 186 16.26 5.84 -15.23
CA GLY A 186 16.52 6.02 -16.67
C GLY A 186 15.41 6.67 -17.47
N GLY A 187 14.30 7.05 -16.83
CA GLY A 187 13.24 7.80 -17.48
C GLY A 187 13.41 9.32 -17.34
N ARG A 188 12.86 10.07 -18.28
CA ARG A 188 12.81 11.53 -18.24
C ARG A 188 11.59 12.02 -17.48
N ASP A 189 11.78 13.00 -16.58
CA ASP A 189 10.70 13.81 -16.01
C ASP A 189 10.60 15.14 -16.79
N PRO A 190 9.62 15.32 -17.69
CA PRO A 190 9.51 16.55 -18.48
C PRO A 190 9.28 17.80 -17.62
N TRP A 191 8.77 17.62 -16.41
CA TRP A 191 8.44 18.70 -15.46
C TRP A 191 9.40 18.74 -14.27
N ALA A 192 10.63 18.23 -14.42
CA ALA A 192 11.59 18.14 -13.32
C ALA A 192 11.91 19.50 -12.67
N ALA A 193 11.88 20.60 -13.45
CA ALA A 193 12.11 21.96 -12.95
C ALA A 193 10.93 22.56 -12.21
N ASP A 194 9.70 22.05 -12.42
CA ASP A 194 8.50 22.52 -11.75
C ASP A 194 8.20 21.66 -10.52
N LYS A 195 8.10 22.29 -9.38
CA LYS A 195 7.88 21.61 -8.10
C LYS A 195 6.45 21.09 -7.92
N ARG A 196 5.46 21.69 -8.61
CA ARG A 196 4.05 21.28 -8.58
C ARG A 196 3.35 21.51 -9.93
N PRO A 197 3.75 20.80 -10.97
CA PRO A 197 3.26 21.05 -12.32
C PRO A 197 1.75 20.88 -12.44
N ALA A 198 1.15 21.72 -13.27
CA ALA A 198 -0.26 21.63 -13.62
C ALA A 198 -0.55 20.55 -14.67
N GLU A 199 0.46 20.14 -15.44
CA GLU A 199 0.37 19.15 -16.50
C GLU A 199 0.81 17.75 -16.07
N ASP A 200 1.30 17.58 -14.84
CA ASP A 200 1.68 16.29 -14.27
C ASP A 200 0.81 15.94 -13.05
N GLY A 201 0.64 14.64 -12.82
CA GLY A 201 -0.19 14.15 -11.72
C GLY A 201 -0.70 12.73 -11.96
N ILE A 202 -1.96 12.50 -11.65
CA ILE A 202 -2.65 11.24 -11.88
C ILE A 202 -3.32 11.26 -13.25
N PHE A 203 -2.97 10.28 -14.10
CA PHE A 203 -3.61 10.07 -15.38
C PHE A 203 -4.51 8.84 -15.32
N ARG A 204 -5.66 8.93 -15.96
CA ARG A 204 -6.52 7.78 -16.26
C ARG A 204 -6.21 7.28 -17.67
N VAL A 205 -5.97 5.98 -17.78
CA VAL A 205 -5.68 5.29 -19.04
C VAL A 205 -6.87 4.37 -19.35
N ASP A 206 -7.46 4.51 -20.53
CA ASP A 206 -8.42 3.55 -21.05
C ASP A 206 -7.67 2.30 -21.52
N LEU A 207 -8.03 1.14 -20.99
CA LEU A 207 -7.28 -0.09 -21.27
C LEU A 207 -7.64 -0.72 -22.62
N ALA A 208 -8.75 -0.33 -23.26
CA ALA A 208 -9.10 -0.79 -24.59
C ALA A 208 -8.36 0.02 -25.67
N THR A 209 -8.39 1.36 -25.57
CA THR A 209 -7.82 2.25 -26.59
C THR A 209 -6.37 2.65 -26.30
N GLY A 210 -5.97 2.70 -25.03
CA GLY A 210 -4.70 3.26 -24.56
C GLY A 210 -4.75 4.78 -24.35
N ASP A 211 -5.89 5.44 -24.60
CA ASP A 211 -6.03 6.88 -24.40
C ASP A 211 -5.80 7.25 -22.94
N ALA A 212 -5.03 8.31 -22.72
CA ALA A 212 -4.68 8.77 -21.39
C ALA A 212 -5.02 10.25 -21.20
N ARG A 213 -5.65 10.56 -20.07
CA ARG A 213 -5.98 11.95 -19.68
C ARG A 213 -5.55 12.24 -18.26
N LEU A 214 -5.06 13.45 -18.02
CA LEU A 214 -4.79 13.96 -16.68
C LEU A 214 -6.13 14.17 -15.95
N ILE A 215 -6.28 13.60 -14.77
CA ILE A 215 -7.50 13.70 -13.96
C ILE A 215 -7.29 14.47 -12.66
N LEU A 216 -6.07 14.48 -12.10
CA LEU A 216 -5.72 15.21 -10.90
C LEU A 216 -4.27 15.67 -11.00
N SER A 217 -4.03 16.96 -11.26
CA SER A 217 -2.67 17.50 -11.30
C SER A 217 -2.09 17.72 -9.92
N LEU A 218 -0.75 17.79 -9.83
CA LEU A 218 -0.05 18.16 -8.60
C LEU A 218 -0.41 19.57 -8.14
N ASP A 219 -0.56 20.53 -9.08
CA ASP A 219 -0.98 21.88 -8.76
C ASP A 219 -2.40 21.91 -8.17
N ARG A 220 -3.36 21.23 -8.82
CA ARG A 220 -4.73 21.12 -8.29
C ARG A 220 -4.75 20.45 -6.92
N ALA A 221 -3.99 19.36 -6.72
CA ALA A 221 -3.89 18.71 -5.42
C ALA A 221 -3.33 19.66 -4.37
N ALA A 222 -2.23 20.38 -4.64
CA ALA A 222 -1.64 21.34 -3.72
C ALA A 222 -2.60 22.49 -3.37
N GLY A 223 -3.46 22.90 -4.32
CA GLY A 223 -4.48 23.93 -4.14
C GLY A 223 -5.65 23.53 -3.24
N LEU A 224 -5.88 22.22 -3.00
CA LEU A 224 -6.91 21.76 -2.06
C LEU A 224 -6.44 21.97 -0.62
N ARG A 225 -7.04 22.91 0.12
CA ARG A 225 -6.64 23.29 1.50
C ARG A 225 -5.11 23.42 1.62
N PRO A 226 -4.50 24.46 1.01
CA PRO A 226 -3.05 24.64 1.02
C PRO A 226 -2.52 24.86 2.45
N LYS A 227 -1.30 24.38 2.70
CA LYS A 227 -0.56 24.58 3.96
C LYS A 227 0.67 25.44 3.70
N ASP A 228 1.13 26.17 4.71
CA ASP A 228 2.35 26.99 4.60
C ASP A 228 3.58 26.13 4.22
N SER A 229 3.64 24.89 4.70
CA SER A 229 4.71 23.94 4.37
C SER A 229 4.71 23.49 2.90
N MET A 230 3.65 23.75 2.15
CA MET A 230 3.57 23.50 0.70
C MET A 230 4.18 24.62 -0.15
N LYS A 231 4.43 25.77 0.45
CA LYS A 231 5.04 26.90 -0.26
C LYS A 231 6.45 26.50 -0.73
N ASP A 232 6.71 26.66 -2.02
CA ASP A 232 7.97 26.30 -2.66
C ASP A 232 8.42 24.83 -2.44
N ALA A 233 7.53 23.97 -1.96
CA ALA A 233 7.79 22.55 -1.73
C ALA A 233 7.74 21.75 -3.04
N GLU A 234 8.52 20.67 -3.10
CA GLU A 234 8.44 19.70 -4.18
C GLU A 234 7.33 18.68 -3.91
N HIS A 235 6.37 18.58 -4.83
CA HIS A 235 5.19 17.71 -4.72
C HIS A 235 5.29 16.46 -5.59
N TRP A 236 4.71 15.35 -5.09
CA TRP A 236 4.52 14.12 -5.85
C TRP A 236 3.36 13.28 -5.33
N PHE A 237 2.92 12.33 -6.15
CA PHE A 237 1.97 11.30 -5.74
C PHE A 237 2.67 9.96 -5.52
N ASN A 238 2.10 9.14 -4.63
CA ASN A 238 2.54 7.78 -4.37
C ASN A 238 1.35 6.91 -3.92
N HIS A 239 1.46 5.59 -4.04
CA HIS A 239 0.48 4.61 -3.57
C HIS A 239 -0.94 4.88 -4.04
N ILE A 240 -1.21 4.69 -5.33
CA ILE A 240 -2.57 4.74 -5.86
C ILE A 240 -3.24 3.39 -5.63
N GLN A 241 -4.40 3.38 -4.98
CA GLN A 241 -5.27 2.21 -4.90
C GLN A 241 -6.68 2.58 -5.33
N ILE A 242 -7.27 1.77 -6.20
CA ILE A 242 -8.66 1.88 -6.63
C ILE A 242 -9.50 1.04 -5.66
N ASN A 243 -10.66 1.53 -5.27
CA ASN A 243 -11.56 0.83 -4.36
C ASN A 243 -12.18 -0.43 -4.99
N THR A 244 -12.93 -1.18 -4.20
CA THR A 244 -13.40 -2.52 -4.55
C THR A 244 -14.37 -2.59 -5.72
N ASP A 245 -15.06 -1.48 -6.07
CA ASP A 245 -16.00 -1.41 -7.19
C ASP A 245 -15.54 -0.52 -8.37
N GLY A 246 -14.34 0.08 -8.25
CA GLY A 246 -13.78 0.94 -9.29
C GLY A 246 -14.36 2.36 -9.33
N SER A 247 -15.20 2.74 -8.37
CA SER A 247 -15.87 4.05 -8.36
C SER A 247 -15.02 5.16 -7.74
N ARG A 248 -13.99 4.82 -6.97
CA ARG A 248 -13.10 5.75 -6.27
C ARG A 248 -11.66 5.25 -6.27
N PHE A 249 -10.72 6.16 -6.05
CA PHE A 249 -9.34 5.81 -5.73
C PHE A 249 -8.83 6.64 -4.55
N ALA A 250 -7.82 6.10 -3.87
CA ALA A 250 -7.04 6.82 -2.88
C ALA A 250 -5.60 6.98 -3.37
N VAL A 251 -4.96 8.09 -3.01
CA VAL A 251 -3.57 8.38 -3.35
C VAL A 251 -2.91 9.21 -2.26
N LEU A 252 -1.62 8.95 -2.00
CA LEU A 252 -0.82 9.77 -1.12
C LEU A 252 -0.29 10.98 -1.90
N HIS A 253 -0.69 12.18 -1.50
CA HIS A 253 -0.09 13.43 -1.90
C HIS A 253 1.00 13.78 -0.89
N ARG A 254 2.21 13.87 -1.36
CA ARG A 254 3.41 14.16 -0.57
C ARG A 254 4.09 15.41 -1.04
N TRP A 255 4.73 16.12 -0.10
CA TRP A 255 5.55 17.28 -0.44
C TRP A 255 6.73 17.38 0.51
N ARG A 256 7.82 17.93 0.00
CA ARG A 256 9.03 18.20 0.76
C ARG A 256 9.29 19.70 0.79
N PRO A 257 9.14 20.35 1.96
CA PRO A 257 9.50 21.76 2.10
C PRO A 257 10.97 22.01 1.79
N PRO A 258 11.35 23.20 1.32
CA PRO A 258 12.75 23.55 1.08
C PRO A 258 13.63 23.30 2.30
N GLY A 259 14.77 22.59 2.12
CA GLY A 259 15.71 22.27 3.19
C GLY A 259 15.26 21.17 4.16
N ALA A 260 14.04 20.65 4.06
CA ALA A 260 13.57 19.57 4.93
C ALA A 260 14.21 18.21 4.56
N ARG A 261 14.61 17.42 5.58
CA ARG A 261 15.10 16.04 5.40
C ARG A 261 13.98 15.03 5.17
N SER A 262 12.78 15.30 5.67
CA SER A 262 11.59 14.47 5.55
C SER A 262 10.52 15.17 4.71
N TRP A 263 9.50 14.44 4.35
CA TRP A 263 8.31 14.95 3.65
C TRP A 263 7.08 14.87 4.55
N GLU A 264 6.10 15.67 4.22
CA GLU A 264 4.75 15.56 4.76
C GLU A 264 3.86 14.74 3.82
N THR A 265 2.82 14.15 4.38
CA THR A 265 1.88 13.28 3.66
C THR A 265 0.46 13.62 4.04
N ARG A 266 -0.41 13.69 3.03
CA ARG A 266 -1.86 13.61 3.20
C ARG A 266 -2.45 12.61 2.20
N THR A 267 -3.65 12.14 2.48
CA THR A 267 -4.35 11.19 1.62
C THR A 267 -5.52 11.89 0.95
N LEU A 268 -5.57 11.75 -0.37
CA LEU A 268 -6.68 12.21 -1.20
C LEU A 268 -7.45 11.02 -1.71
N THR A 269 -8.77 11.16 -1.85
CA THR A 269 -9.62 10.27 -2.63
C THR A 269 -10.30 11.07 -3.74
N ALA A 270 -10.63 10.41 -4.85
CA ALA A 270 -11.37 11.04 -5.94
C ALA A 270 -12.10 9.99 -6.79
N GLY A 271 -13.04 10.44 -7.61
CA GLY A 271 -13.63 9.65 -8.67
C GLY A 271 -12.62 9.30 -9.78
N PRO A 272 -12.84 8.26 -10.60
CA PRO A 272 -11.89 7.81 -11.62
C PRO A 272 -11.69 8.79 -12.77
N ASP A 273 -12.42 9.88 -12.79
CA ASP A 273 -12.29 11.01 -13.71
C ASP A 273 -11.68 12.26 -13.01
N GLY A 274 -11.30 12.14 -11.73
CA GLY A 274 -10.79 13.23 -10.91
C GLY A 274 -11.88 14.11 -10.27
N SER A 275 -13.15 13.76 -10.43
CA SER A 275 -14.26 14.43 -9.75
C SER A 275 -14.24 14.16 -8.25
N ASP A 276 -14.96 14.97 -7.48
CA ASP A 276 -15.15 14.80 -6.04
C ASP A 276 -13.85 14.53 -5.26
N ALA A 277 -12.78 15.26 -5.62
CA ALA A 277 -11.51 15.16 -4.90
C ALA A 277 -11.69 15.59 -3.44
N PHE A 278 -11.41 14.68 -2.51
CA PHE A 278 -11.62 14.84 -1.08
C PHE A 278 -10.30 14.60 -0.32
N ILE A 279 -10.02 15.40 0.69
CA ILE A 279 -8.88 15.20 1.60
C ILE A 279 -9.37 14.29 2.72
N LEU A 280 -9.01 13.02 2.65
CA LEU A 280 -9.43 12.00 3.60
C LEU A 280 -8.69 12.10 4.93
N ALA A 281 -7.40 12.41 4.90
CA ALA A 281 -6.57 12.62 6.08
C ALA A 281 -5.46 13.62 5.79
N ASP A 282 -5.17 14.51 6.75
CA ASP A 282 -4.23 15.62 6.59
C ASP A 282 -3.39 15.88 7.86
N ASP A 283 -3.22 14.87 8.72
CA ASP A 283 -2.49 14.95 10.00
C ASP A 283 -0.98 14.63 9.85
N GLY A 284 -0.45 14.76 8.65
CA GLY A 284 0.99 14.71 8.35
C GLY A 284 1.59 13.31 8.25
N TYR A 285 0.89 12.27 8.68
CA TYR A 285 1.36 10.88 8.62
C TYR A 285 0.29 9.92 8.08
N TRP A 286 0.67 9.20 7.03
CA TRP A 286 -0.08 8.09 6.47
C TRP A 286 0.91 7.09 5.86
N SER A 287 0.72 5.79 6.18
CA SER A 287 1.59 4.72 5.69
C SER A 287 0.81 3.75 4.79
N HIS A 288 0.69 2.49 5.20
CA HIS A 288 0.08 1.44 4.42
C HIS A 288 -1.43 1.39 4.62
N TYR A 289 -2.16 1.00 3.58
CA TYR A 289 -3.62 0.96 3.62
C TYR A 289 -4.19 -0.01 2.60
N ASP A 290 -5.43 -0.43 2.84
CA ASP A 290 -6.24 -1.20 1.90
C ASP A 290 -7.72 -0.83 2.03
N TRP A 291 -8.44 -0.89 0.92
CA TRP A 291 -9.88 -0.69 0.90
C TRP A 291 -10.61 -1.91 1.49
N LEU A 292 -11.35 -1.72 2.58
CA LEU A 292 -12.22 -2.74 3.12
C LEU A 292 -13.40 -3.00 2.17
N ASP A 293 -13.97 -1.94 1.64
CA ASP A 293 -15.08 -1.95 0.69
C ASP A 293 -15.04 -0.70 -0.21
N ARG A 294 -16.17 -0.36 -0.85
CA ARG A 294 -16.23 0.79 -1.74
C ARG A 294 -16.08 2.15 -1.04
N GLU A 295 -16.27 2.22 0.28
CA GLU A 295 -16.31 3.47 1.04
C GLU A 295 -15.30 3.54 2.19
N ARG A 296 -14.79 2.39 2.68
CA ARG A 296 -13.95 2.35 3.88
C ARG A 296 -12.54 1.89 3.58
N ILE A 297 -11.57 2.56 4.22
CA ILE A 297 -10.14 2.29 4.10
C ILE A 297 -9.57 2.00 5.49
N LEU A 298 -8.93 0.84 5.64
CA LEU A 298 -8.08 0.55 6.79
C LEU A 298 -6.67 1.09 6.50
N ALA A 299 -6.12 1.92 7.37
CA ALA A 299 -4.80 2.47 7.20
C ALA A 299 -4.05 2.62 8.53
N HIS A 300 -2.72 2.46 8.48
CA HIS A 300 -1.87 2.92 9.57
C HIS A 300 -1.54 4.40 9.34
N ALA A 301 -2.18 5.27 10.10
CA ALA A 301 -2.18 6.71 9.88
C ALA A 301 -2.29 7.50 11.18
N ALA A 302 -2.05 8.80 11.11
CA ALA A 302 -2.46 9.72 12.16
C ALA A 302 -3.93 10.12 11.96
N ALA A 303 -4.69 10.15 13.07
CA ALA A 303 -5.97 10.81 13.18
C ALA A 303 -5.91 11.68 14.45
N GLY A 304 -5.81 12.99 14.28
CA GLY A 304 -5.38 13.90 15.32
C GLY A 304 -3.97 13.56 15.81
N SER A 305 -3.78 13.41 17.13
CA SER A 305 -2.50 13.06 17.75
C SER A 305 -2.21 11.55 17.81
N ILE A 306 -3.14 10.70 17.39
CA ILE A 306 -3.04 9.23 17.56
C ILE A 306 -2.52 8.60 16.26
N ARG A 307 -1.36 7.94 16.32
CA ARG A 307 -0.86 7.07 15.24
C ARG A 307 -1.21 5.62 15.54
N ALA A 308 -2.08 5.04 14.74
CA ALA A 308 -2.56 3.68 14.87
C ALA A 308 -3.17 3.19 13.55
N TYR A 309 -3.69 1.97 13.54
CA TYR A 309 -4.62 1.57 12.51
C TYR A 309 -5.97 2.26 12.74
N HIS A 310 -6.46 2.91 11.70
CA HIS A 310 -7.76 3.55 11.66
C HIS A 310 -8.57 3.05 10.48
N LEU A 311 -9.88 2.90 10.68
CA LEU A 311 -10.85 2.71 9.63
C LEU A 311 -11.43 4.08 9.26
N PHE A 312 -11.06 4.58 8.10
CA PHE A 312 -11.58 5.84 7.54
C PHE A 312 -12.81 5.55 6.69
N THR A 313 -13.81 6.42 6.75
CA THR A 313 -14.93 6.41 5.81
C THR A 313 -14.75 7.54 4.80
N ASP A 314 -14.64 7.20 3.52
CA ASP A 314 -14.44 8.16 2.44
C ASP A 314 -15.50 9.27 2.43
N ARG A 315 -15.10 10.48 2.05
CA ARG A 315 -15.95 11.69 2.00
C ARG A 315 -16.58 12.07 3.35
N THR A 316 -15.97 11.63 4.46
CA THR A 316 -16.38 12.02 5.81
C THR A 316 -15.14 12.28 6.68
N ASP A 317 -15.34 12.92 7.84
CA ASP A 317 -14.29 13.09 8.87
C ASP A 317 -14.21 11.91 9.84
N ARG A 318 -14.83 10.78 9.52
CA ARG A 318 -14.85 9.60 10.40
C ARG A 318 -13.57 8.82 10.27
N ALA A 319 -12.84 8.69 11.40
CA ALA A 319 -11.69 7.83 11.57
C ALA A 319 -11.85 7.08 12.90
N GLU A 320 -12.05 5.77 12.82
CA GLU A 320 -12.21 4.90 13.99
C GLU A 320 -10.90 4.16 14.24
N ALA A 321 -10.34 4.28 15.45
CA ALA A 321 -9.15 3.51 15.83
C ALA A 321 -9.48 2.02 15.95
N ILE A 322 -8.74 1.18 15.25
CA ILE A 322 -8.99 -0.25 15.11
C ILE A 322 -7.79 -1.05 15.61
N GLY A 323 -8.07 -2.21 16.23
CA GLY A 323 -7.04 -3.14 16.69
C GLY A 323 -6.14 -2.57 17.79
N ALA A 324 -6.64 -1.65 18.62
CA ALA A 324 -5.91 -1.09 19.74
C ALA A 324 -5.39 -2.19 20.68
N GLY A 325 -4.09 -2.16 21.01
CA GLY A 325 -3.43 -3.19 21.82
C GLY A 325 -3.14 -4.51 21.08
N VAL A 326 -3.59 -4.67 19.84
CA VAL A 326 -3.41 -5.87 19.00
C VAL A 326 -2.51 -5.57 17.80
N LEU A 327 -2.87 -4.57 17.02
CA LEU A 327 -2.07 -4.07 15.89
C LEU A 327 -1.34 -2.80 16.34
N THR A 328 -0.17 -2.96 16.94
CA THR A 328 0.56 -1.88 17.62
C THR A 328 1.62 -1.20 16.77
N THR A 329 1.90 -1.73 15.59
CA THR A 329 2.96 -1.24 14.70
C THR A 329 2.46 -1.13 13.27
N ASP A 330 3.06 -0.23 12.50
CA ASP A 330 2.86 -0.12 11.07
C ASP A 330 3.24 -1.41 10.34
N GLY A 331 2.49 -1.75 9.29
CA GLY A 331 2.72 -2.91 8.43
C GLY A 331 1.82 -2.89 7.20
N HIS A 332 2.09 -3.77 6.27
CA HIS A 332 1.45 -3.86 4.95
C HIS A 332 0.09 -4.57 5.06
N CYS A 333 -0.94 -3.84 5.46
CA CYS A 333 -2.26 -4.41 5.70
C CYS A 333 -3.05 -4.65 4.42
N SER A 334 -3.71 -5.82 4.35
CA SER A 334 -4.63 -6.15 3.25
C SER A 334 -5.74 -7.10 3.72
N PHE A 335 -6.84 -7.10 2.97
CA PHE A 335 -7.98 -8.00 3.23
C PHE A 335 -8.02 -9.15 2.22
N PRO A 336 -8.40 -10.38 2.66
CA PRO A 336 -8.75 -11.46 1.74
C PRO A 336 -10.07 -11.16 1.03
N PRO A 337 -10.47 -11.94 0.03
CA PRO A 337 -11.73 -11.73 -0.70
C PRO A 337 -12.97 -11.70 0.18
N ASP A 338 -13.03 -12.49 1.26
CA ASP A 338 -14.16 -12.58 2.19
C ASP A 338 -14.20 -11.48 3.27
N ARG A 339 -13.14 -10.65 3.34
CA ARG A 339 -13.00 -9.51 4.27
C ARG A 339 -13.08 -9.86 5.76
N ARG A 340 -12.92 -11.13 6.14
CA ARG A 340 -13.01 -11.58 7.54
C ARG A 340 -11.70 -11.50 8.30
N TRP A 341 -10.59 -11.28 7.62
CA TRP A 341 -9.25 -11.20 8.20
C TRP A 341 -8.50 -9.98 7.70
N VAL A 342 -7.54 -9.52 8.49
CA VAL A 342 -6.49 -8.60 8.06
C VAL A 342 -5.17 -9.37 8.07
N LEU A 343 -4.50 -9.40 6.94
CA LEU A 343 -3.12 -9.82 6.82
C LEU A 343 -2.25 -8.57 6.94
N THR A 344 -1.23 -8.62 7.77
CA THR A 344 -0.24 -7.54 7.87
C THR A 344 1.11 -8.10 8.33
N ASP A 345 2.14 -7.28 8.27
CA ASP A 345 3.46 -7.58 8.81
C ASP A 345 3.92 -6.46 9.78
N THR A 346 5.15 -6.53 10.21
CA THR A 346 5.80 -5.47 10.98
C THR A 346 7.11 -5.04 10.33
N TYR A 347 7.60 -3.86 10.64
CA TYR A 347 9.00 -3.52 10.45
C TYR A 347 9.88 -4.35 11.38
N PRO A 348 11.21 -4.46 11.11
CA PRO A 348 12.11 -5.26 11.94
C PRO A 348 12.12 -4.77 13.40
N ASP A 349 11.99 -5.72 14.32
CA ASP A 349 12.19 -5.49 15.75
C ASP A 349 13.68 -5.38 16.12
N LYS A 350 13.98 -5.37 17.42
CA LYS A 350 15.37 -5.30 17.95
C LYS A 350 16.22 -6.52 17.57
N GLU A 351 15.57 -7.66 17.30
CA GLU A 351 16.22 -8.89 16.80
C GLU A 351 16.33 -8.92 15.29
N ARG A 352 15.99 -7.84 14.62
CA ARG A 352 15.92 -7.76 13.15
C ARG A 352 14.92 -8.74 12.54
N LYS A 353 13.81 -9.04 13.23
CA LYS A 353 12.77 -9.93 12.75
C LYS A 353 11.50 -9.15 12.44
N ARG A 354 10.88 -9.49 11.31
CA ARG A 354 9.55 -9.04 10.90
C ARG A 354 8.53 -10.12 11.27
N THR A 355 7.45 -9.74 11.93
CA THR A 355 6.36 -10.65 12.26
C THR A 355 5.28 -10.59 11.19
N LEU A 356 4.86 -11.74 10.70
CA LEU A 356 3.71 -11.89 9.80
C LEU A 356 2.47 -12.22 10.62
N ILE A 357 1.39 -11.45 10.42
CA ILE A 357 0.23 -11.40 11.32
C ILE A 357 -1.05 -11.65 10.53
N LEU A 358 -1.89 -12.53 11.04
CA LEU A 358 -3.31 -12.62 10.72
C LEU A 358 -4.12 -12.09 11.89
N TRP A 359 -5.06 -11.18 11.64
CA TRP A 359 -5.98 -10.68 12.63
C TRP A 359 -7.42 -10.84 12.16
N ARG A 360 -8.23 -11.54 12.96
CA ARG A 360 -9.64 -11.74 12.62
C ARG A 360 -10.42 -10.44 12.79
N TRP A 361 -10.95 -9.96 11.68
CA TRP A 361 -11.68 -8.70 11.57
C TRP A 361 -13.17 -8.86 11.97
N PRO A 362 -13.77 -7.86 12.65
CA PRO A 362 -13.11 -6.88 13.51
C PRO A 362 -13.01 -7.39 14.94
N GLY A 363 -11.87 -7.20 15.61
CA GLY A 363 -11.77 -7.41 17.07
C GLY A 363 -11.61 -8.85 17.55
N GLY A 364 -11.42 -9.83 16.64
CA GLY A 364 -11.13 -11.22 17.00
C GLY A 364 -9.65 -11.45 17.34
N PRO A 365 -9.20 -12.73 17.43
CA PRO A 365 -7.83 -13.07 17.81
C PRO A 365 -6.81 -12.61 16.76
N ARG A 366 -5.62 -12.27 17.24
CA ARG A 366 -4.41 -12.12 16.43
C ARG A 366 -3.62 -13.42 16.44
N VAL A 367 -3.16 -13.85 15.28
CA VAL A 367 -2.29 -15.01 15.09
C VAL A 367 -1.00 -14.57 14.44
N ASP A 368 0.13 -14.73 15.14
CA ASP A 368 1.46 -14.50 14.59
C ASP A 368 1.89 -15.79 13.87
N ILE A 369 1.86 -15.77 12.53
CA ILE A 369 2.07 -16.95 11.68
C ILE A 369 3.51 -17.18 11.24
N GLY A 370 4.41 -16.21 11.49
CA GLY A 370 5.84 -16.36 11.20
C GLY A 370 6.66 -15.16 11.61
N ARG A 371 7.96 -15.38 11.85
CA ARG A 371 8.95 -14.32 12.11
C ARG A 371 10.15 -14.52 11.20
N PHE A 372 10.51 -13.49 10.42
CA PHE A 372 11.49 -13.58 9.35
C PHE A 372 12.63 -12.58 9.60
N PHE A 373 13.85 -13.04 9.56
CA PHE A 373 15.03 -12.20 9.75
C PHE A 373 15.19 -11.22 8.58
N ALA A 374 15.43 -9.95 8.87
CA ALA A 374 15.70 -8.90 7.90
C ALA A 374 17.21 -8.58 7.91
N PRO A 375 17.98 -9.02 6.91
CA PRO A 375 19.43 -8.80 6.88
C PRO A 375 19.78 -7.31 6.97
N PRO A 376 20.69 -6.90 7.84
CA PRO A 376 21.07 -5.48 8.01
C PRO A 376 21.64 -4.83 6.73
N ALA A 377 22.23 -5.63 5.84
CA ALA A 377 22.75 -5.16 4.56
C ALA A 377 21.64 -4.69 3.60
N LEU A 378 20.39 -5.13 3.82
CA LEU A 378 19.23 -4.73 3.04
C LEU A 378 18.41 -3.71 3.84
N ASP A 379 18.75 -2.44 3.69
CA ASP A 379 18.09 -1.34 4.39
C ASP A 379 17.72 -0.18 3.43
N GLY A 380 16.99 0.81 3.95
CA GLY A 380 16.54 1.95 3.14
C GLY A 380 15.77 1.52 1.89
N PRO A 381 16.13 2.01 0.71
CA PRO A 381 15.45 1.68 -0.54
C PRO A 381 15.59 0.22 -0.99
N THR A 382 16.65 -0.50 -0.57
CA THR A 382 16.91 -1.91 -0.94
C THR A 382 16.31 -2.92 0.02
N ARG A 383 15.71 -2.45 1.14
CA ARG A 383 15.13 -3.35 2.14
C ARG A 383 14.19 -4.37 1.51
N CYS A 384 14.20 -5.57 2.07
CA CYS A 384 13.28 -6.62 1.70
C CYS A 384 12.11 -6.63 2.71
N ASP A 385 11.05 -5.90 2.38
CA ASP A 385 9.80 -5.97 3.12
C ASP A 385 9.06 -7.26 2.74
N LEU A 386 8.31 -7.86 3.66
CA LEU A 386 7.60 -9.12 3.39
C LEU A 386 6.52 -8.93 2.33
N HIS A 387 5.90 -7.74 2.26
CA HIS A 387 4.80 -7.44 1.35
C HIS A 387 3.81 -8.60 1.24
N PRO A 388 3.15 -9.00 2.33
CA PRO A 388 2.35 -10.21 2.36
C PRO A 388 1.12 -10.08 1.46
N ARG A 389 0.84 -11.12 0.67
CA ARG A 389 -0.22 -11.12 -0.36
C ARG A 389 -1.07 -12.37 -0.25
N TRP A 390 -2.37 -12.16 -0.29
CA TRP A 390 -3.35 -13.25 -0.32
C TRP A 390 -3.39 -13.97 -1.67
N SER A 391 -3.60 -15.28 -1.63
CA SER A 391 -4.12 -16.01 -2.79
C SER A 391 -5.58 -15.61 -3.06
N ARG A 392 -6.07 -15.89 -4.27
CA ARG A 392 -7.44 -15.50 -4.67
C ARG A 392 -8.53 -16.18 -3.86
N ASP A 393 -8.28 -17.37 -3.34
CA ASP A 393 -9.19 -18.10 -2.45
C ASP A 393 -9.02 -17.74 -0.96
N GLY A 394 -8.05 -16.86 -0.63
CA GLY A 394 -7.77 -16.46 0.75
C GLY A 394 -7.13 -17.54 1.63
N LYS A 395 -6.67 -18.65 1.06
CA LYS A 395 -6.15 -19.81 1.82
C LYS A 395 -4.63 -19.84 1.92
N LYS A 396 -3.92 -19.09 1.09
CA LYS A 396 -2.46 -18.99 1.08
C LYS A 396 -2.02 -17.54 1.18
N VAL A 397 -0.83 -17.35 1.73
CA VAL A 397 -0.12 -16.07 1.78
C VAL A 397 1.23 -16.23 1.13
N SER A 398 1.60 -15.35 0.19
CA SER A 398 2.97 -15.27 -0.32
C SER A 398 3.67 -14.04 0.23
N ILE A 399 4.97 -14.18 0.47
CA ILE A 399 5.85 -13.09 0.95
C ILE A 399 7.15 -13.05 0.15
N ASP A 400 7.75 -11.87 0.07
CA ASP A 400 9.15 -11.72 -0.33
C ASP A 400 10.02 -11.72 0.94
N SER A 401 11.06 -12.53 0.99
CA SER A 401 11.94 -12.55 2.16
C SER A 401 13.39 -12.87 1.80
N ALA A 402 14.31 -12.30 2.56
CA ALA A 402 15.74 -12.57 2.46
C ALA A 402 16.30 -13.23 3.72
N HIS A 403 15.46 -13.88 4.54
CA HIS A 403 15.83 -14.43 5.83
C HIS A 403 16.82 -15.59 5.76
N GLU A 404 16.94 -16.24 4.60
CA GLU A 404 17.92 -17.31 4.30
C GLU A 404 19.12 -16.79 3.47
N GLY A 405 19.34 -15.45 3.44
CA GLY A 405 20.48 -14.83 2.76
C GLY A 405 20.22 -14.41 1.31
N MET A 406 19.19 -14.95 0.67
CA MET A 406 18.76 -14.60 -0.68
C MET A 406 17.33 -14.08 -0.67
N ARG A 407 17.02 -13.07 -1.50
CA ARG A 407 15.64 -12.63 -1.68
C ARG A 407 14.89 -13.65 -2.52
N GLN A 408 13.94 -14.32 -1.89
CA GLN A 408 13.11 -15.36 -2.51
C GLN A 408 11.64 -15.17 -2.16
N ILE A 409 10.76 -15.84 -2.89
CA ILE A 409 9.32 -15.86 -2.64
C ILE A 409 8.99 -17.12 -1.83
N TYR A 410 8.25 -16.91 -0.75
CA TYR A 410 7.78 -17.99 0.13
C TYR A 410 6.26 -18.01 0.18
N VAL A 411 5.68 -19.19 0.35
CA VAL A 411 4.23 -19.40 0.49
C VAL A 411 3.93 -20.11 1.80
N LEU A 412 2.91 -19.60 2.51
CA LEU A 412 2.37 -20.17 3.74
C LEU A 412 0.93 -20.61 3.48
N ASP A 413 0.58 -21.82 3.91
CA ASP A 413 -0.80 -22.32 3.90
C ASP A 413 -1.49 -21.89 5.20
N VAL A 414 -2.49 -21.04 5.08
CA VAL A 414 -3.22 -20.49 6.22
C VAL A 414 -4.67 -20.98 6.29
N GLU A 415 -5.08 -21.94 5.43
CA GLU A 415 -6.45 -22.42 5.32
C GLU A 415 -7.04 -22.83 6.68
N LYS A 416 -6.30 -23.60 7.49
CA LYS A 416 -6.77 -24.06 8.81
C LYS A 416 -7.01 -22.92 9.80
N ILE A 417 -6.29 -21.79 9.67
CA ILE A 417 -6.45 -20.63 10.56
C ILE A 417 -7.66 -19.81 10.12
N VAL A 418 -7.80 -19.57 8.81
CA VAL A 418 -8.84 -18.67 8.29
C VAL A 418 -10.21 -19.34 8.18
N ALA A 419 -10.29 -20.65 8.18
CA ALA A 419 -11.54 -21.43 8.19
C ALA A 419 -12.27 -21.39 9.53
N GLY A 420 -11.58 -21.12 10.65
CA GLY A 420 -12.14 -20.95 12.00
C GLY A 420 -12.55 -19.49 12.23
#